data_8cbe9458bd709958837041651cdc6d6f
#
_entry.id   8cbe9458bd709958837041651cdc6d6f
#
_cell.length_a   1.000
_cell.length_b   1.000
_cell.length_c   1.000
_cell.angle_alpha   90.00
_cell.angle_beta   90.00
_cell.angle_gamma   90.00
#
_symmetry.space_group_name_H-M   'P 1'
#
loop_
_entity.id
_entity.type
_entity.pdbx_description
1 polymer ?
#
loop_
_entity_poly.entity_id
_entity_poly.type
_entity_poly.pdbx_seq_one_letter_code
_entity_poly.pdbx_strand_id
1 'polypeptide(L)'
;MKRIKILLVAFFLLFYISEVKALSTNVVDFKKLGSINITLLEKEDNIKIEGAEITLYKIANAKEEAHNLIFEYVDELSNCNLSIESLKAEDVSKCITKDITGIKKITSAEGVVYFDELDLGLYLVKQTNRVSGFSKIDPFLVMIPSEIDNKWIYDIESEPKTDIIRTIDLSVKKVWNTTKTNNNDSISLPKSIDIQLLLNDEIIDTVTLSEENNWQYTFSNIEKNDNYVVREVNVPNGYTVTYQKDGNLFIVTNTSS
;
A
#
# COMPACT_ATOMS: atom_id res chain seq x y z
N MET A 1 -26.29 6.74 0.61
CA MET A 1 -24.96 7.27 0.97
C MET A 1 -25.06 7.99 2.30
N LYS A 2 -24.65 7.35 3.40
CA LYS A 2 -24.60 7.99 4.74
C LYS A 2 -23.13 8.15 5.11
N ARG A 3 -22.68 9.41 5.10
CA ARG A 3 -21.34 9.78 5.59
C ARG A 3 -21.34 9.69 7.12
N ILE A 4 -20.51 8.83 7.69
CA ILE A 4 -20.24 8.80 9.12
C ILE A 4 -19.22 9.91 9.39
N LYS A 5 -19.65 10.96 10.06
CA LYS A 5 -18.77 11.99 10.61
C LYS A 5 -18.27 11.49 11.96
N ILE A 6 -16.97 11.25 12.06
CA ILE A 6 -16.30 11.07 13.35
C ILE A 6 -16.25 12.44 14.01
N LEU A 7 -17.00 12.58 15.10
CA LEU A 7 -17.08 13.80 15.88
C LEU A 7 -15.95 13.78 16.92
N LEU A 8 -14.95 14.61 16.71
CA LEU A 8 -13.97 14.94 17.76
C LEU A 8 -14.66 15.81 18.79
N VAL A 9 -14.90 15.28 19.99
CA VAL A 9 -15.52 16.03 21.08
C VAL A 9 -14.46 16.81 21.82
N ALA A 10 -14.41 18.12 21.58
CA ALA A 10 -13.69 19.05 22.45
C ALA A 10 -14.52 19.27 23.73
N PHE A 11 -13.92 18.98 24.86
CA PHE A 11 -14.56 19.06 26.18
C PHE A 11 -14.48 20.50 26.71
N PHE A 12 -15.61 21.19 26.78
CA PHE A 12 -15.76 22.44 27.53
C PHE A 12 -16.24 22.15 28.96
N LEU A 13 -15.46 22.56 29.92
CA LEU A 13 -15.76 22.49 31.36
C LEU A 13 -16.86 23.48 31.74
N LEU A 14 -17.94 22.98 32.31
CA LEU A 14 -18.86 23.75 33.16
C LEU A 14 -18.81 23.16 34.58
N PHE A 15 -18.35 23.97 35.53
CA PHE A 15 -18.32 23.67 36.92
C PHE A 15 -19.72 23.55 37.52
N TYR A 16 -20.05 22.41 38.12
CA TYR A 16 -21.04 22.30 39.19
C TYR A 16 -20.44 21.43 40.30
N ILE A 17 -20.34 22.04 41.49
CA ILE A 17 -19.86 21.42 42.72
C ILE A 17 -20.95 20.55 43.28
N SER A 18 -20.76 19.24 43.40
CA SER A 18 -21.25 18.41 44.48
C SER A 18 -20.65 16.99 44.44
N GLU A 19 -20.16 16.59 45.60
CA GLU A 19 -19.66 15.27 46.01
C GLU A 19 -18.31 14.85 45.45
N VAL A 20 -17.30 14.92 46.33
CA VAL A 20 -16.01 14.30 46.20
C VAL A 20 -16.19 12.77 46.22
N LYS A 21 -16.53 12.19 45.09
CA LYS A 21 -16.16 10.79 44.84
C LYS A 21 -14.68 10.81 44.50
N ALA A 22 -13.90 10.01 45.25
CA ALA A 22 -12.51 9.78 44.93
C ALA A 22 -12.42 9.49 43.43
N LEU A 23 -11.89 10.45 42.65
CA LEU A 23 -11.54 10.20 41.26
C LEU A 23 -10.47 9.10 41.34
N SER A 24 -10.81 7.91 40.89
CA SER A 24 -9.82 6.95 40.46
C SER A 24 -9.09 7.66 39.31
N THR A 25 -7.96 8.31 39.63
CA THR A 25 -7.10 8.91 38.61
C THR A 25 -6.57 7.77 37.76
N ASN A 26 -7.18 7.58 36.60
CA ASN A 26 -6.68 6.64 35.61
C ASN A 26 -5.40 7.27 35.02
N VAL A 27 -4.28 7.05 35.68
CA VAL A 27 -2.98 7.61 35.32
C VAL A 27 -2.29 6.63 34.39
N VAL A 28 -1.65 7.17 33.33
CA VAL A 28 -0.83 6.36 32.43
C VAL A 28 0.37 5.78 33.21
N ASP A 29 0.58 4.49 33.10
CA ASP A 29 1.79 3.82 33.60
C ASP A 29 2.86 3.86 32.50
N PHE A 30 3.75 4.83 32.55
CA PHE A 30 4.84 5.03 31.59
C PHE A 30 5.94 3.95 31.65
N LYS A 31 5.90 3.03 32.62
CA LYS A 31 6.84 1.91 32.74
C LYS A 31 6.33 0.65 32.06
N LYS A 32 5.05 0.64 31.72
CA LYS A 32 4.42 -0.50 31.06
C LYS A 32 4.77 -0.51 29.58
N LEU A 33 5.08 -1.70 29.06
CA LEU A 33 5.15 -1.95 27.62
C LEU A 33 3.74 -2.30 27.11
N GLY A 34 3.55 -2.14 25.81
CA GLY A 34 2.30 -2.52 25.17
C GLY A 34 2.48 -3.51 24.02
N SER A 35 1.37 -3.83 23.38
CA SER A 35 1.36 -4.71 22.23
C SER A 35 0.35 -4.26 21.18
N ILE A 36 0.56 -4.69 19.94
CA ILE A 36 -0.41 -4.50 18.83
C ILE A 36 -0.65 -5.87 18.20
N ASN A 37 -1.89 -6.32 18.25
CA ASN A 37 -2.37 -7.51 17.57
C ASN A 37 -3.22 -7.10 16.36
N ILE A 38 -2.84 -7.52 15.16
CA ILE A 38 -3.53 -7.19 13.92
C ILE A 38 -4.06 -8.46 13.30
N THR A 39 -5.37 -8.53 13.05
CA THR A 39 -6.00 -9.58 12.27
C THR A 39 -6.44 -9.00 10.94
N LEU A 40 -5.73 -9.36 9.87
CA LEU A 40 -6.03 -8.87 8.53
C LEU A 40 -7.08 -9.76 7.85
N LEU A 41 -8.20 -9.15 7.48
CA LEU A 41 -9.35 -9.85 6.92
C LEU A 41 -9.77 -9.20 5.60
N GLU A 42 -10.33 -10.00 4.71
CA GLU A 42 -11.11 -9.50 3.60
C GLU A 42 -12.46 -8.96 4.12
N LYS A 43 -12.98 -7.95 3.44
CA LYS A 43 -14.06 -7.09 3.92
C LYS A 43 -15.45 -7.73 3.93
N GLU A 44 -15.78 -8.55 2.92
CA GLU A 44 -17.13 -9.10 2.73
C GLU A 44 -17.28 -10.47 3.43
N ASP A 45 -16.36 -11.38 3.14
CA ASP A 45 -16.42 -12.78 3.60
C ASP A 45 -15.54 -13.06 4.83
N ASN A 46 -14.82 -12.04 5.34
CA ASN A 46 -13.87 -12.17 6.45
C ASN A 46 -12.79 -13.25 6.20
N ILE A 47 -12.38 -13.40 4.93
CA ILE A 47 -11.29 -14.32 4.58
C ILE A 47 -10.01 -13.83 5.26
N LYS A 48 -9.31 -14.74 5.94
CA LYS A 48 -8.05 -14.47 6.60
C LYS A 48 -6.93 -14.32 5.59
N ILE A 49 -6.16 -13.25 5.69
CA ILE A 49 -5.12 -12.93 4.70
C ILE A 49 -3.75 -13.34 5.24
N GLU A 50 -3.23 -14.44 4.73
CA GLU A 50 -1.88 -14.93 4.99
C GLU A 50 -0.84 -14.24 4.11
N GLY A 51 0.38 -14.09 4.63
CA GLY A 51 1.53 -13.64 3.86
C GLY A 51 1.63 -12.13 3.64
N ALA A 52 0.77 -11.33 4.28
CA ALA A 52 0.90 -9.88 4.26
C ALA A 52 2.05 -9.42 5.17
N GLU A 53 3.04 -8.73 4.59
CA GLU A 53 4.09 -8.08 5.36
C GLU A 53 3.55 -6.78 5.96
N ILE A 54 3.43 -6.76 7.28
CA ILE A 54 3.05 -5.58 8.05
C ILE A 54 4.31 -4.98 8.66
N THR A 55 4.53 -3.70 8.39
CA THR A 55 5.63 -2.94 8.97
C THR A 55 5.08 -1.93 9.95
N LEU A 56 5.60 -1.97 11.17
CA LEU A 56 5.27 -1.06 12.25
C LEU A 56 6.38 -0.01 12.40
N TYR A 57 6.05 1.25 12.20
CA TYR A 57 6.98 2.38 12.37
C TYR A 57 6.61 3.17 13.61
N LYS A 58 7.57 3.36 14.52
CA LYS A 58 7.38 4.29 15.65
C LYS A 58 7.47 5.72 15.16
N ILE A 59 6.40 6.49 15.36
CA ILE A 59 6.26 7.86 14.86
C ILE A 59 6.59 8.88 15.93
N ALA A 60 6.13 8.62 17.17
CA ALA A 60 6.37 9.51 18.29
C ALA A 60 6.48 8.72 19.60
N ASN A 61 7.25 9.27 20.52
CA ASN A 61 7.35 8.78 21.89
C ASN A 61 6.23 9.38 22.73
N ALA A 62 5.63 8.56 23.60
CA ALA A 62 4.73 9.05 24.62
C ALA A 62 5.52 9.65 25.79
N LYS A 63 5.12 10.83 26.27
CA LYS A 63 5.73 11.51 27.41
C LYS A 63 4.65 12.03 28.38
N GLU A 64 5.04 12.20 29.61
CA GLU A 64 4.21 12.88 30.61
C GLU A 64 4.60 14.37 30.67
N GLU A 65 3.62 15.26 30.49
CA GLU A 65 3.78 16.69 30.71
C GLU A 65 2.59 17.23 31.49
N ALA A 66 2.84 17.82 32.64
CA ALA A 66 1.80 18.36 33.53
C ALA A 66 0.64 17.40 33.78
N HIS A 67 0.93 16.13 34.02
CA HIS A 67 -0.02 15.00 34.22
C HIS A 67 -0.84 14.62 32.97
N ASN A 68 -0.48 15.13 31.78
CA ASN A 68 -1.09 14.75 30.53
C ASN A 68 -0.16 13.82 29.73
N LEU A 69 -0.76 12.92 28.95
CA LEU A 69 -0.05 12.19 27.92
C LEU A 69 0.14 13.09 26.71
N ILE A 70 1.39 13.31 26.34
CA ILE A 70 1.76 14.02 25.11
C ILE A 70 2.60 13.12 24.21
N PHE A 71 2.70 13.47 22.94
CA PHE A 71 3.52 12.76 21.95
C PHE A 71 4.54 13.70 21.34
N GLU A 72 5.78 13.22 21.23
CA GLU A 72 6.88 13.92 20.61
C GLU A 72 7.47 13.06 19.50
N TYR A 73 7.62 13.62 18.29
CA TYR A 73 8.18 12.87 17.16
C TYR A 73 9.51 12.23 17.49
N VAL A 74 9.75 11.05 16.94
CA VAL A 74 11.11 10.50 16.90
C VAL A 74 12.01 11.36 16.01
N ASP A 75 13.30 11.36 16.28
CA ASP A 75 14.25 12.28 15.61
C ASP A 75 14.22 12.15 14.08
N GLU A 76 14.04 10.93 13.57
CA GLU A 76 13.99 10.62 12.14
C GLU A 76 12.80 11.28 11.42
N LEU A 77 11.75 11.63 12.15
CA LEU A 77 10.54 12.24 11.61
C LEU A 77 10.37 13.71 11.96
N SER A 78 11.33 14.30 12.68
CA SER A 78 11.28 15.71 13.10
C SER A 78 11.15 16.70 11.91
N ASN A 79 11.61 16.32 10.73
CA ASN A 79 11.57 17.14 9.51
C ASN A 79 10.27 17.00 8.69
N CYS A 80 9.32 16.17 9.11
CA CYS A 80 8.08 15.95 8.36
C CYS A 80 7.11 17.15 8.38
N ASN A 81 7.31 18.11 9.29
CA ASN A 81 6.47 19.32 9.43
C ASN A 81 4.96 19.02 9.54
N LEU A 82 4.58 17.89 10.14
CA LEU A 82 3.19 17.52 10.38
C LEU A 82 2.81 17.85 11.83
N SER A 83 1.56 18.30 12.04
CA SER A 83 1.05 18.47 13.41
C SER A 83 0.57 17.13 13.96
N ILE A 84 1.05 16.72 15.13
CA ILE A 84 0.62 15.51 15.82
C ILE A 84 -0.89 15.54 16.12
N GLU A 85 -1.45 16.70 16.41
CA GLU A 85 -2.87 16.86 16.76
C GLU A 85 -3.83 16.58 15.60
N SER A 86 -3.36 16.73 14.36
CA SER A 86 -4.15 16.53 13.13
C SER A 86 -3.55 15.49 12.19
N LEU A 87 -2.75 14.58 12.74
CA LEU A 87 -1.97 13.61 11.98
C LEU A 87 -2.86 12.63 11.21
N LYS A 88 -2.56 12.46 9.90
CA LYS A 88 -3.18 11.45 9.04
C LYS A 88 -2.15 10.40 8.68
N ALA A 89 -2.56 9.14 8.69
CA ALA A 89 -1.68 8.02 8.37
C ALA A 89 -1.06 8.10 6.97
N GLU A 90 -1.85 8.57 5.96
CA GLU A 90 -1.36 8.73 4.59
C GLU A 90 -0.24 9.78 4.50
N ASP A 91 -0.35 10.89 5.25
CA ASP A 91 0.65 11.96 5.22
C ASP A 91 1.94 11.51 5.91
N VAL A 92 1.82 10.83 7.06
CA VAL A 92 2.97 10.19 7.72
C VAL A 92 3.61 9.15 6.82
N SER A 93 2.81 8.32 6.15
CA SER A 93 3.31 7.28 5.25
C SER A 93 4.17 7.82 4.11
N LYS A 94 3.94 9.07 3.66
CA LYS A 94 4.76 9.76 2.66
C LYS A 94 6.11 10.24 3.23
N CYS A 95 6.16 10.52 4.54
CA CYS A 95 7.40 10.88 5.23
C CYS A 95 8.33 9.69 5.48
N ILE A 96 7.81 8.46 5.45
CA ILE A 96 8.64 7.26 5.67
C ILE A 96 9.57 7.05 4.48
N THR A 97 10.83 7.41 4.66
CA THR A 97 11.90 7.19 3.68
C THR A 97 12.54 5.81 3.88
N LYS A 98 13.48 5.44 2.98
CA LYS A 98 14.21 4.16 3.07
C LYS A 98 15.11 4.07 4.30
N ASP A 99 15.46 5.20 4.89
CA ASP A 99 16.37 5.28 6.04
C ASP A 99 15.63 5.05 7.38
N ILE A 100 14.28 5.12 7.36
CA ILE A 100 13.47 4.88 8.55
C ILE A 100 13.18 3.38 8.66
N THR A 101 13.72 2.77 9.71
CA THR A 101 13.55 1.33 9.95
C THR A 101 12.28 1.05 10.75
N GLY A 102 11.44 0.14 10.26
CA GLY A 102 10.27 -0.38 10.98
C GLY A 102 10.45 -1.85 11.38
N ILE A 103 9.64 -2.29 12.33
CA ILE A 103 9.55 -3.70 12.73
C ILE A 103 8.65 -4.41 11.72
N LYS A 104 9.18 -5.44 11.04
CA LYS A 104 8.45 -6.21 10.02
C LYS A 104 8.03 -7.56 10.55
N LYS A 105 6.78 -7.92 10.36
CA LYS A 105 6.24 -9.26 10.61
C LYS A 105 5.25 -9.64 9.49
N ILE A 106 5.05 -10.94 9.28
CA ILE A 106 4.19 -11.48 8.22
C ILE A 106 2.96 -12.11 8.88
N THR A 107 1.77 -11.87 8.31
CA THR A 107 0.53 -12.48 8.81
C THR A 107 0.56 -14.01 8.64
N SER A 108 0.10 -14.70 9.68
CA SER A 108 -0.07 -16.16 9.70
C SER A 108 -1.23 -16.63 8.82
N ALA A 109 -1.45 -17.95 8.76
CA ALA A 109 -2.61 -18.54 8.09
C ALA A 109 -3.96 -18.09 8.69
N GLU A 110 -3.97 -17.65 9.96
CA GLU A 110 -5.12 -17.03 10.61
C GLU A 110 -5.25 -15.54 10.31
N GLY A 111 -4.39 -14.99 9.45
CA GLY A 111 -4.35 -13.56 9.12
C GLY A 111 -3.78 -12.68 10.24
N VAL A 112 -3.12 -13.29 11.24
CA VAL A 112 -2.70 -12.60 12.45
C VAL A 112 -1.22 -12.24 12.41
N VAL A 113 -0.91 -11.02 12.87
CA VAL A 113 0.45 -10.60 13.22
C VAL A 113 0.44 -9.91 14.58
N TYR A 114 1.42 -10.21 15.42
CA TYR A 114 1.51 -9.72 16.78
C TYR A 114 2.84 -9.02 17.04
N PHE A 115 2.79 -7.79 17.50
CA PHE A 115 3.93 -6.98 17.94
C PHE A 115 3.85 -6.79 19.45
N ASP A 116 4.83 -7.24 20.16
CA ASP A 116 4.95 -7.23 21.60
C ASP A 116 6.12 -6.35 22.08
N GLU A 117 6.18 -6.13 23.39
CA GLU A 117 7.23 -5.37 24.05
C GLU A 117 7.45 -3.97 23.45
N LEU A 118 6.36 -3.33 23.04
CA LEU A 118 6.41 -1.99 22.46
C LEU A 118 6.44 -0.92 23.54
N ASP A 119 7.37 0.02 23.39
CA ASP A 119 7.36 1.27 24.20
C ASP A 119 6.07 2.05 23.94
N LEU A 120 5.67 2.87 24.90
CA LEU A 120 4.55 3.78 24.71
C LEU A 120 4.86 4.81 23.62
N GLY A 121 3.88 5.05 22.75
CA GLY A 121 4.09 5.94 21.62
C GLY A 121 2.96 5.90 20.59
N LEU A 122 3.19 6.62 19.50
CA LEU A 122 2.35 6.61 18.32
C LEU A 122 3.04 5.78 17.24
N TYR A 123 2.31 4.89 16.62
CA TYR A 123 2.81 3.95 15.61
C TYR A 123 2.02 4.08 14.30
N LEU A 124 2.72 4.02 13.17
CA LEU A 124 2.12 3.82 11.86
C LEU A 124 2.20 2.34 11.49
N VAL A 125 1.06 1.76 11.19
CA VAL A 125 0.93 0.42 10.63
C VAL A 125 0.80 0.53 9.12
N LYS A 126 1.65 -0.18 8.39
CA LYS A 126 1.67 -0.15 6.92
C LYS A 126 1.88 -1.54 6.36
N GLN A 127 1.05 -1.96 5.41
CA GLN A 127 1.33 -3.16 4.62
C GLN A 127 2.34 -2.82 3.53
N THR A 128 3.49 -3.50 3.51
CA THR A 128 4.61 -3.19 2.62
C THR A 128 4.71 -4.09 1.40
N ASN A 129 4.16 -5.31 1.44
CA ASN A 129 4.04 -6.17 0.27
C ASN A 129 2.60 -6.20 -0.28
N ARG A 130 2.42 -6.78 -1.45
CA ARG A 130 1.10 -7.12 -2.01
C ARG A 130 0.88 -8.62 -1.82
N VAL A 131 -0.32 -9.00 -1.36
CA VAL A 131 -0.79 -10.39 -1.37
C VAL A 131 -1.65 -10.60 -2.62
N SER A 132 -1.39 -11.67 -3.36
CA SER A 132 -2.11 -11.94 -4.62
C SER A 132 -3.61 -12.08 -4.36
N GLY A 133 -4.40 -11.40 -5.17
CA GLY A 133 -5.86 -11.39 -5.09
C GLY A 133 -6.47 -10.39 -4.11
N PHE A 134 -5.64 -9.63 -3.37
CA PHE A 134 -6.12 -8.66 -2.37
C PHE A 134 -5.48 -7.29 -2.53
N SER A 135 -6.24 -6.24 -2.24
CA SER A 135 -5.69 -4.89 -2.13
C SER A 135 -4.82 -4.77 -0.88
N LYS A 136 -3.92 -3.80 -0.87
CA LYS A 136 -3.27 -3.43 0.39
C LYS A 136 -4.28 -2.72 1.28
N ILE A 137 -4.16 -2.90 2.59
CA ILE A 137 -4.86 -2.05 3.54
C ILE A 137 -4.31 -0.63 3.48
N ASP A 138 -5.17 0.34 3.73
CA ASP A 138 -4.73 1.71 3.97
C ASP A 138 -3.88 1.78 5.24
N PRO A 139 -2.82 2.61 5.28
CA PRO A 139 -2.04 2.79 6.47
C PRO A 139 -2.91 3.40 7.58
N PHE A 140 -2.68 3.01 8.82
CA PHE A 140 -3.40 3.56 9.97
C PHE A 140 -2.47 3.78 11.16
N LEU A 141 -2.92 4.64 12.08
CA LEU A 141 -2.18 5.00 13.28
C LEU A 141 -2.71 4.22 14.49
N VAL A 142 -1.80 3.78 15.33
CA VAL A 142 -2.10 3.12 16.62
C VAL A 142 -1.36 3.86 17.72
N MET A 143 -2.08 4.19 18.79
CA MET A 143 -1.54 4.85 19.98
C MET A 143 -1.45 3.86 21.12
N ILE A 144 -0.30 3.81 21.78
CA ILE A 144 -0.06 3.03 23.01
C ILE A 144 0.39 3.99 24.12
N PRO A 145 -0.35 4.11 25.26
CA PRO A 145 -1.65 3.51 25.50
C PRO A 145 -2.77 4.27 24.77
N SER A 146 -3.87 3.60 24.50
CA SER A 146 -5.12 4.21 24.06
C SER A 146 -6.10 4.34 25.22
N GLU A 147 -6.91 5.40 25.24
CA GLU A 147 -7.95 5.55 26.25
C GLU A 147 -9.29 5.05 25.69
N ILE A 148 -9.85 4.03 26.33
CA ILE A 148 -11.17 3.45 26.02
C ILE A 148 -11.98 3.39 27.31
N ASP A 149 -13.16 3.97 27.33
CA ASP A 149 -14.06 4.00 28.48
C ASP A 149 -13.37 4.47 29.78
N ASN A 150 -12.59 5.54 29.69
CA ASN A 150 -11.78 6.11 30.77
C ASN A 150 -10.75 5.11 31.36
N LYS A 151 -10.26 4.18 30.57
CA LYS A 151 -9.19 3.24 30.95
C LYS A 151 -8.07 3.26 29.94
N TRP A 152 -6.84 3.23 30.41
CA TRP A 152 -5.67 3.09 29.55
C TRP A 152 -5.48 1.63 29.14
N ILE A 153 -5.53 1.39 27.83
CA ILE A 153 -5.33 0.09 27.21
C ILE A 153 -3.95 0.10 26.55
N TYR A 154 -3.14 -0.88 26.87
CA TYR A 154 -1.77 -1.03 26.38
C TYR A 154 -1.65 -2.11 25.31
N ASP A 155 -2.57 -3.05 25.33
CA ASP A 155 -2.64 -4.15 24.37
C ASP A 155 -3.76 -3.84 23.37
N ILE A 156 -3.37 -3.42 22.17
CA ILE A 156 -4.28 -2.92 21.14
C ILE A 156 -4.61 -4.03 20.16
N GLU A 157 -5.88 -4.26 19.91
CA GLU A 157 -6.36 -5.14 18.85
C GLU A 157 -6.90 -4.32 17.68
N SER A 158 -6.60 -4.76 16.45
CA SER A 158 -7.06 -4.10 15.23
C SER A 158 -7.43 -5.12 14.16
N GLU A 159 -8.53 -4.90 13.48
CA GLU A 159 -9.00 -5.73 12.38
C GLU A 159 -9.17 -4.91 11.09
N PRO A 160 -8.06 -4.49 10.46
CA PRO A 160 -8.14 -3.81 9.18
C PRO A 160 -8.71 -4.75 8.12
N LYS A 161 -9.49 -4.17 7.21
CA LYS A 161 -10.14 -4.91 6.14
C LYS A 161 -9.56 -4.54 4.78
N THR A 162 -9.43 -5.54 3.91
CA THR A 162 -8.98 -5.38 2.52
C THR A 162 -10.07 -5.85 1.55
N ASP A 163 -9.98 -5.41 0.30
CA ASP A 163 -10.88 -5.82 -0.77
C ASP A 163 -10.26 -6.92 -1.64
N ILE A 164 -11.09 -7.80 -2.20
CA ILE A 164 -10.66 -8.74 -3.23
C ILE A 164 -10.33 -7.96 -4.50
N ILE A 165 -9.12 -8.17 -5.02
CA ILE A 165 -8.74 -7.71 -6.35
C ILE A 165 -8.92 -8.86 -7.33
N ARG A 166 -9.81 -8.67 -8.30
CA ARG A 166 -9.89 -9.59 -9.44
C ARG A 166 -8.66 -9.39 -10.30
N THR A 167 -7.90 -10.43 -10.52
CA THR A 167 -6.74 -10.40 -11.41
C THR A 167 -7.06 -11.01 -12.76
N ILE A 168 -6.31 -10.59 -13.78
CA ILE A 168 -6.36 -11.12 -15.14
C ILE A 168 -4.93 -11.32 -15.65
N ASP A 169 -4.81 -12.16 -16.64
CA ASP A 169 -3.60 -12.25 -17.45
C ASP A 169 -3.82 -11.46 -18.75
N LEU A 170 -2.88 -10.58 -19.08
CA LEU A 170 -2.85 -9.87 -20.35
C LEU A 170 -1.66 -10.34 -21.17
N SER A 171 -1.91 -10.75 -22.41
CA SER A 171 -0.85 -11.19 -23.32
C SER A 171 -0.52 -10.12 -24.34
N VAL A 172 0.73 -10.05 -24.74
CA VAL A 172 1.17 -9.22 -25.87
C VAL A 172 1.89 -10.09 -26.90
N LYS A 173 1.58 -9.86 -28.17
CA LYS A 173 2.20 -10.53 -29.32
C LYS A 173 2.70 -9.49 -30.31
N LYS A 174 3.96 -9.61 -30.70
CA LYS A 174 4.55 -8.83 -31.79
C LYS A 174 4.32 -9.52 -33.13
N VAL A 175 3.94 -8.75 -34.12
CA VAL A 175 3.81 -9.18 -35.52
C VAL A 175 4.67 -8.27 -36.40
N TRP A 176 5.42 -8.89 -37.30
CA TRP A 176 6.22 -8.21 -38.31
C TRP A 176 5.56 -8.38 -39.69
N ASN A 177 5.16 -7.29 -40.27
CA ASN A 177 4.61 -7.26 -41.63
C ASN A 177 5.63 -6.62 -42.57
N THR A 178 6.46 -7.48 -43.16
CA THR A 178 7.52 -7.06 -44.08
C THR A 178 7.05 -7.27 -45.53
N THR A 179 6.79 -6.20 -46.24
CA THR A 179 6.58 -6.28 -47.68
C THR A 179 7.91 -6.54 -48.37
N LYS A 180 8.08 -7.72 -48.98
CA LYS A 180 9.21 -7.98 -49.85
C LYS A 180 9.11 -7.09 -51.08
N THR A 181 9.83 -6.00 -51.15
CA THR A 181 10.14 -5.33 -52.41
C THR A 181 11.09 -6.23 -53.20
N ASN A 182 10.84 -6.35 -54.50
CA ASN A 182 11.44 -7.32 -55.44
C ASN A 182 12.95 -7.23 -55.65
N ASN A 183 13.75 -6.72 -54.75
CA ASN A 183 15.20 -6.66 -54.86
C ASN A 183 15.82 -7.17 -53.57
N ASN A 184 16.50 -8.27 -53.63
CA ASN A 184 17.50 -8.94 -52.81
C ASN A 184 17.90 -8.37 -51.43
N ASP A 185 17.24 -7.39 -50.88
CA ASP A 185 17.50 -6.88 -49.52
C ASP A 185 16.64 -7.65 -48.51
N SER A 186 17.29 -8.61 -47.89
CA SER A 186 16.70 -9.25 -46.68
C SER A 186 16.57 -8.19 -45.59
N ILE A 187 15.34 -7.73 -45.35
CA ILE A 187 15.03 -6.85 -44.21
C ILE A 187 15.38 -7.66 -42.95
N SER A 188 16.48 -7.27 -42.30
CA SER A 188 16.86 -7.87 -41.02
C SER A 188 15.94 -7.32 -39.94
N LEU A 189 15.16 -8.20 -39.29
CA LEU A 189 14.37 -7.83 -38.11
C LEU A 189 15.31 -7.42 -36.98
N PRO A 190 14.93 -6.50 -36.10
CA PRO A 190 15.66 -6.21 -34.88
C PRO A 190 15.74 -7.46 -33.99
N LYS A 191 16.79 -7.58 -33.20
CA LYS A 191 16.99 -8.72 -32.30
C LYS A 191 15.93 -8.77 -31.19
N SER A 192 15.47 -7.60 -30.75
CA SER A 192 14.47 -7.44 -29.71
C SER A 192 13.80 -6.07 -29.80
N ILE A 193 12.67 -5.94 -29.15
CA ILE A 193 11.97 -4.69 -28.87
C ILE A 193 11.48 -4.66 -27.45
N ASP A 194 11.30 -3.46 -26.89
CA ASP A 194 10.70 -3.30 -25.56
C ASP A 194 9.26 -2.84 -25.69
N ILE A 195 8.38 -3.52 -24.95
CA ILE A 195 6.96 -3.21 -24.82
C ILE A 195 6.67 -2.77 -23.40
N GLN A 196 6.03 -1.63 -23.24
CA GLN A 196 5.49 -1.15 -21.98
C GLN A 196 4.01 -1.49 -21.88
N LEU A 197 3.59 -2.01 -20.73
CA LEU A 197 2.21 -2.07 -20.30
C LEU A 197 1.91 -0.81 -19.49
N LEU A 198 0.86 -0.08 -19.86
CA LEU A 198 0.45 1.15 -19.18
C LEU A 198 -0.97 1.03 -18.65
N LEU A 199 -1.23 1.68 -17.53
CA LEU A 199 -2.56 1.92 -16.98
C LEU A 199 -2.72 3.41 -16.69
N ASN A 200 -3.69 4.08 -17.34
CA ASN A 200 -3.91 5.53 -17.21
C ASN A 200 -2.61 6.35 -17.41
N ASP A 201 -1.84 6.02 -18.45
CA ASP A 201 -0.55 6.62 -18.82
C ASP A 201 0.63 6.33 -17.87
N GLU A 202 0.41 5.61 -16.76
CA GLU A 202 1.49 5.12 -15.89
C GLU A 202 2.06 3.80 -16.41
N ILE A 203 3.39 3.68 -16.43
CA ILE A 203 4.07 2.44 -16.81
C ILE A 203 3.96 1.45 -15.65
N ILE A 204 3.25 0.35 -15.91
CA ILE A 204 3.09 -0.75 -14.94
C ILE A 204 4.23 -1.75 -15.05
N ASP A 205 4.64 -2.06 -16.29
CA ASP A 205 5.72 -3.02 -16.54
C ASP A 205 6.36 -2.75 -17.90
N THR A 206 7.60 -3.24 -18.09
CA THR A 206 8.32 -3.20 -19.36
C THR A 206 8.94 -4.55 -19.64
N VAL A 207 8.67 -5.13 -20.80
CA VAL A 207 9.13 -6.45 -21.20
C VAL A 207 9.82 -6.40 -22.55
N THR A 208 10.85 -7.22 -22.71
CA THR A 208 11.57 -7.36 -23.97
C THR A 208 11.02 -8.55 -24.75
N LEU A 209 10.62 -8.31 -26.00
CA LEU A 209 10.19 -9.35 -26.94
C LEU A 209 11.30 -9.63 -27.95
N SER A 210 11.55 -10.91 -28.21
CA SER A 210 12.57 -11.41 -29.15
C SER A 210 12.18 -12.77 -29.72
N GLU A 211 13.02 -13.34 -30.57
CA GLU A 211 12.85 -14.72 -31.03
C GLU A 211 12.87 -15.75 -29.90
N GLU A 212 13.62 -15.49 -28.82
CA GLU A 212 13.75 -16.39 -27.67
C GLU A 212 12.42 -16.63 -26.95
N ASN A 213 11.53 -15.63 -26.91
CA ASN A 213 10.20 -15.74 -26.34
C ASN A 213 9.09 -15.78 -27.41
N ASN A 214 9.45 -16.13 -28.67
CA ASN A 214 8.53 -16.19 -29.79
C ASN A 214 7.75 -14.86 -30.01
N TRP A 215 8.37 -13.75 -29.68
CA TRP A 215 7.77 -12.42 -29.78
C TRP A 215 6.48 -12.26 -28.99
N GLN A 216 6.36 -12.93 -27.85
CA GLN A 216 5.19 -12.95 -26.98
C GLN A 216 5.57 -12.85 -25.52
N TYR A 217 4.66 -12.29 -24.73
CA TYR A 217 4.77 -12.25 -23.27
C TYR A 217 3.38 -12.23 -22.64
N THR A 218 3.25 -12.74 -21.40
CA THR A 218 2.02 -12.68 -20.62
C THR A 218 2.31 -11.99 -19.30
N PHE A 219 1.68 -10.85 -19.10
CA PHE A 219 1.63 -10.15 -17.81
C PHE A 219 0.61 -10.89 -16.94
N SER A 220 1.07 -11.65 -15.96
CA SER A 220 0.20 -12.49 -15.14
C SER A 220 -0.20 -11.82 -13.84
N ASN A 221 -1.41 -12.16 -13.35
CA ASN A 221 -1.93 -11.70 -12.06
C ASN A 221 -1.96 -10.17 -11.88
N ILE A 222 -2.22 -9.44 -12.94
CA ILE A 222 -2.42 -7.98 -12.84
C ILE A 222 -3.87 -7.67 -12.46
N GLU A 223 -4.08 -6.56 -11.77
CA GLU A 223 -5.41 -6.12 -11.38
C GLU A 223 -6.32 -5.97 -12.61
N LYS A 224 -7.55 -6.50 -12.55
CA LYS A 224 -8.50 -6.37 -13.67
C LYS A 224 -8.87 -4.92 -13.88
N ASN A 225 -8.51 -4.39 -15.05
CA ASN A 225 -8.86 -3.04 -15.48
C ASN A 225 -8.97 -3.02 -17.00
N ASP A 226 -9.95 -2.28 -17.53
CA ASP A 226 -10.18 -2.21 -18.98
C ASP A 226 -9.29 -1.16 -19.66
N ASN A 227 -8.64 -0.28 -18.89
CA ASN A 227 -7.83 0.84 -19.40
C ASN A 227 -6.37 0.47 -19.67
N TYR A 228 -6.01 -0.80 -19.61
CA TYR A 228 -4.66 -1.21 -20.00
C TYR A 228 -4.44 -1.00 -21.50
N VAL A 229 -3.27 -0.43 -21.80
CA VAL A 229 -2.75 -0.28 -23.17
C VAL A 229 -1.29 -0.74 -23.21
N VAL A 230 -0.80 -1.05 -24.41
CA VAL A 230 0.61 -1.35 -24.63
C VAL A 230 1.24 -0.32 -25.55
N ARG A 231 2.54 -0.08 -25.38
CA ARG A 231 3.34 0.82 -26.20
C ARG A 231 4.70 0.22 -26.51
N GLU A 232 5.10 0.22 -27.78
CA GLU A 232 6.50 -0.08 -28.16
C GLU A 232 7.38 1.13 -27.85
N VAL A 233 8.49 0.92 -27.14
CA VAL A 233 9.33 2.02 -26.63
C VAL A 233 10.08 2.72 -27.77
N ASN A 234 10.72 1.93 -28.63
CA ASN A 234 11.51 2.43 -29.76
C ASN A 234 11.11 1.69 -31.03
N VAL A 235 10.25 2.28 -31.83
CA VAL A 235 9.87 1.71 -33.13
C VAL A 235 11.07 1.74 -34.05
N PRO A 236 11.52 0.61 -34.64
CA PRO A 236 12.67 0.58 -35.53
C PRO A 236 12.50 1.47 -36.76
N ASN A 237 13.58 2.07 -37.22
CA ASN A 237 13.55 2.91 -38.40
C ASN A 237 13.02 2.14 -39.62
N GLY A 238 12.15 2.78 -40.42
CA GLY A 238 11.53 2.16 -41.59
C GLY A 238 10.30 1.32 -41.28
N TYR A 239 9.79 1.37 -40.04
CA TYR A 239 8.53 0.73 -39.67
C TYR A 239 7.53 1.74 -39.15
N THR A 240 6.26 1.43 -39.38
CA THR A 240 5.10 2.04 -38.72
C THR A 240 4.49 1.01 -37.76
N VAL A 241 4.09 1.43 -36.55
CA VAL A 241 3.48 0.57 -35.54
C VAL A 241 1.98 0.76 -35.46
N THR A 242 1.25 -0.34 -35.34
CA THR A 242 -0.19 -0.33 -35.03
C THR A 242 -0.47 -1.26 -33.86
N TYR A 243 -1.53 -0.93 -33.07
CA TYR A 243 -1.93 -1.66 -31.89
C TYR A 243 -3.39 -2.12 -32.05
N GLN A 244 -3.64 -3.39 -31.75
CA GLN A 244 -4.97 -3.99 -31.68
C GLN A 244 -5.13 -4.68 -30.35
N LYS A 245 -6.36 -4.69 -29.80
CA LYS A 245 -6.72 -5.43 -28.59
C LYS A 245 -7.87 -6.38 -28.93
N ASP A 246 -7.68 -7.66 -28.63
CA ASP A 246 -8.70 -8.70 -28.76
C ASP A 246 -8.82 -9.41 -27.41
N GLY A 247 -9.86 -9.08 -26.65
CA GLY A 247 -10.01 -9.54 -25.28
C GLY A 247 -8.80 -9.15 -24.43
N ASN A 248 -8.08 -10.16 -23.94
CA ASN A 248 -6.87 -9.99 -23.12
C ASN A 248 -5.56 -10.04 -23.93
N LEU A 249 -5.64 -10.08 -25.26
CA LEU A 249 -4.48 -10.12 -26.15
C LEU A 249 -4.27 -8.76 -26.83
N PHE A 250 -3.07 -8.20 -26.65
CA PHE A 250 -2.58 -7.07 -27.42
C PHE A 250 -1.73 -7.56 -28.60
N ILE A 251 -2.01 -7.06 -29.80
CA ILE A 251 -1.25 -7.34 -31.00
C ILE A 251 -0.55 -6.05 -31.42
N VAL A 252 0.78 -6.08 -31.44
CA VAL A 252 1.62 -4.96 -31.86
C VAL A 252 2.22 -5.31 -33.19
N THR A 253 1.79 -4.62 -34.26
CA THR A 253 2.22 -4.90 -35.64
C THR A 253 3.12 -3.79 -36.14
N ASN A 254 4.34 -4.13 -36.56
CA ASN A 254 5.21 -3.23 -37.30
C ASN A 254 5.15 -3.59 -38.80
N THR A 255 4.83 -2.60 -39.58
CA THR A 255 4.77 -2.72 -41.06
C THR A 255 5.94 -1.92 -41.67
N SER A 256 6.73 -2.56 -42.53
CA SER A 256 7.80 -1.87 -43.27
C SER A 256 7.23 -0.89 -44.29
N SER A 257 7.81 0.30 -44.36
CA SER A 257 7.48 1.33 -45.36
C SER A 257 8.00 0.96 -46.71
#